data_86f64aa784c3a41a421740f26a414a2d
#
_entry.id   86f64aa784c3a41a421740f26a414a2d
#
_cell.length_a   1.000
_cell.length_b   1.000
_cell.length_c   1.000
_cell.angle_alpha   90.00
_cell.angle_beta   90.00
_cell.angle_gamma   90.00
#
_symmetry.space_group_name_H-M   'P 1'
#
loop_
_entity.id
_entity.type
_entity.pdbx_description
1 polymer ?
#
loop_
_entity_poly.entity_id
_entity_poly.type
_entity_poly.pdbx_seq_one_letter_code
_entity_poly.pdbx_strand_id
1 'polypeptide(L)'
;MSLRIRKIGRIGQITLQRPQALNAVSHEMVLAIEEALDGWRDDERVACVLIDAEGHKAFSAGGDLQFMYETASKGDFEPGRTFWRDEYRLNAKIATYPKHYIALCQGFTMGGGVGVSLHGSHRVVGESSKISMPECAVGLVPDVGGTLLLARAPGRLGEYLGVTGYRMNASDAILAGF
;
A
#
# COMPACT_ATOMS: atom_id res chain seq x y z
N MET A 1 -10.48 -0.26 -16.17
CA MET A 1 -10.02 -1.24 -15.16
C MET A 1 -9.03 -0.52 -14.24
N SER A 2 -9.14 -0.72 -12.94
CA SER A 2 -8.30 -0.06 -11.93
C SER A 2 -7.05 -0.87 -11.58
N LEU A 3 -7.03 -2.14 -11.95
CA LEU A 3 -5.92 -3.10 -11.76
C LEU A 3 -5.71 -3.96 -13.01
N ARG A 4 -4.46 -4.37 -13.20
CA ARG A 4 -4.10 -5.46 -14.10
C ARG A 4 -3.45 -6.59 -13.28
N ILE A 5 -4.07 -7.76 -13.30
CA ILE A 5 -3.61 -8.96 -12.59
C ILE A 5 -3.32 -10.03 -13.62
N ARG A 6 -2.09 -10.57 -13.63
CA ARG A 6 -1.67 -11.57 -14.61
C ARG A 6 -0.52 -12.44 -14.09
N LYS A 7 -0.30 -13.56 -14.73
CA LYS A 7 0.91 -14.37 -14.52
C LYS A 7 1.88 -14.15 -15.69
N ILE A 8 3.14 -13.87 -15.37
CA ILE A 8 4.24 -13.73 -16.34
C ILE A 8 5.33 -14.73 -15.95
N GLY A 9 5.48 -15.79 -16.69
CA GLY A 9 6.32 -16.89 -16.28
C GLY A 9 5.89 -17.41 -14.90
N ARG A 10 6.77 -17.30 -13.91
CA ARG A 10 6.49 -17.71 -12.54
C ARG A 10 6.19 -16.54 -11.60
N ILE A 11 5.86 -15.37 -12.14
CA ILE A 11 5.52 -14.17 -11.36
C ILE A 11 4.02 -13.92 -11.43
N GLY A 12 3.36 -13.80 -10.28
CA GLY A 12 2.05 -13.20 -10.16
C GLY A 12 2.21 -11.67 -10.12
N GLN A 13 1.85 -10.97 -11.20
CA GLN A 13 1.99 -9.51 -11.29
C GLN A 13 0.67 -8.81 -11.04
N ILE A 14 0.70 -7.81 -10.17
CA ILE A 14 -0.38 -6.88 -9.86
C ILE A 14 0.10 -5.48 -10.26
N THR A 15 -0.59 -4.82 -11.19
CA THR A 15 -0.26 -3.46 -11.60
C THR A 15 -1.41 -2.51 -11.27
N LEU A 16 -1.16 -1.48 -10.48
CA LEU A 16 -2.13 -0.43 -10.19
C LEU A 16 -2.30 0.45 -11.43
N GLN A 17 -3.53 0.70 -11.89
CA GLN A 17 -3.83 1.35 -13.17
C GLN A 17 -4.77 2.55 -13.05
N ARG A 18 -4.56 3.40 -12.03
CA ARG A 18 -5.27 4.67 -11.85
C ARG A 18 -4.30 5.86 -11.76
N PRO A 19 -3.36 6.05 -12.72
CA PRO A 19 -2.35 7.10 -12.61
C PRO A 19 -2.93 8.52 -12.55
N GLN A 20 -4.12 8.75 -13.13
CA GLN A 20 -4.86 10.03 -13.06
C GLN A 20 -5.33 10.35 -11.62
N ALA A 21 -5.55 9.34 -10.79
CA ALA A 21 -5.88 9.46 -9.36
C ALA A 21 -4.67 9.08 -8.46
N LEU A 22 -3.42 9.23 -8.97
CA LEU A 22 -2.18 8.85 -8.27
C LEU A 22 -2.24 7.41 -7.72
N ASN A 23 -2.90 6.52 -8.43
CA ASN A 23 -3.12 5.12 -8.06
C ASN A 23 -3.74 4.94 -6.66
N ALA A 24 -4.67 5.83 -6.27
CA ALA A 24 -5.42 5.70 -5.03
C ALA A 24 -6.12 4.33 -4.97
N VAL A 25 -5.97 3.65 -3.84
CA VAL A 25 -6.48 2.30 -3.61
C VAL A 25 -7.98 2.36 -3.32
N SER A 26 -8.78 1.75 -4.19
CA SER A 26 -10.22 1.60 -4.00
C SER A 26 -10.57 0.28 -3.32
N HIS A 27 -11.79 0.16 -2.79
CA HIS A 27 -12.26 -1.07 -2.18
C HIS A 27 -12.25 -2.26 -3.17
N GLU A 28 -12.67 -2.01 -4.42
CA GLU A 28 -12.59 -3.01 -5.51
C GLU A 28 -11.16 -3.52 -5.71
N MET A 29 -10.16 -2.61 -5.66
CA MET A 29 -8.75 -2.99 -5.78
C MET A 29 -8.30 -3.86 -4.61
N VAL A 30 -8.69 -3.52 -3.38
CA VAL A 30 -8.37 -4.31 -2.18
C VAL A 30 -8.88 -5.75 -2.34
N LEU A 31 -10.14 -5.93 -2.71
CA LEU A 31 -10.75 -7.25 -2.88
C LEU A 31 -10.10 -8.05 -4.01
N ALA A 32 -9.80 -7.40 -5.15
CA ALA A 32 -9.17 -8.07 -6.28
C ALA A 32 -7.72 -8.49 -5.99
N ILE A 33 -6.96 -7.68 -5.24
CA ILE A 33 -5.61 -8.04 -4.79
C ILE A 33 -5.70 -9.24 -3.84
N GLU A 34 -6.62 -9.21 -2.89
CA GLU A 34 -6.83 -10.30 -1.94
C GLU A 34 -7.16 -11.62 -2.65
N GLU A 35 -8.10 -11.60 -3.61
CA GLU A 35 -8.47 -12.75 -4.41
C GLU A 35 -7.28 -13.31 -5.20
N ALA A 36 -6.48 -12.44 -5.83
CA ALA A 36 -5.30 -12.86 -6.56
C ALA A 36 -4.26 -13.55 -5.65
N LEU A 37 -4.03 -12.99 -4.45
CA LEU A 37 -3.11 -13.58 -3.48
C LEU A 37 -3.61 -14.95 -2.99
N ASP A 38 -4.91 -15.11 -2.75
CA ASP A 38 -5.50 -16.40 -2.38
C ASP A 38 -5.33 -17.42 -3.49
N GLY A 39 -5.59 -17.04 -4.74
CA GLY A 39 -5.43 -17.91 -5.90
C GLY A 39 -3.97 -18.30 -6.21
N TRP A 40 -3.00 -17.50 -5.76
CA TRP A 40 -1.58 -17.77 -6.00
C TRP A 40 -0.85 -18.41 -4.81
N ARG A 41 -1.48 -18.44 -3.65
CA ARG A 41 -0.86 -18.92 -2.40
C ARG A 41 -0.24 -20.31 -2.57
N ASP A 42 -1.02 -21.25 -3.10
CA ASP A 42 -0.65 -22.65 -3.23
C ASP A 42 -0.38 -23.07 -4.69
N ASP A 43 -0.42 -22.13 -5.64
CA ASP A 43 -0.12 -22.39 -7.05
C ASP A 43 1.41 -22.50 -7.26
N GLU A 44 1.92 -23.72 -7.43
CA GLU A 44 3.35 -23.98 -7.65
C GLU A 44 3.94 -23.28 -8.89
N ARG A 45 3.08 -22.87 -9.84
CA ARG A 45 3.49 -22.11 -11.03
C ARG A 45 3.80 -20.65 -10.70
N VAL A 46 3.43 -20.17 -9.52
CA VAL A 46 3.75 -18.82 -9.05
C VAL A 46 4.80 -18.91 -7.95
N ALA A 47 6.01 -18.43 -8.24
CA ALA A 47 7.12 -18.43 -7.29
C ALA A 47 7.15 -17.17 -6.40
N CYS A 48 6.72 -16.03 -6.95
CA CYS A 48 6.68 -14.76 -6.22
C CYS A 48 5.56 -13.86 -6.75
N VAL A 49 5.21 -12.85 -5.97
CA VAL A 49 4.28 -11.79 -6.34
C VAL A 49 5.08 -10.51 -6.56
N LEU A 50 4.76 -9.78 -7.61
CA LEU A 50 5.27 -8.46 -7.91
C LEU A 50 4.11 -7.47 -7.95
N ILE A 51 4.17 -6.42 -7.16
CA ILE A 51 3.26 -5.29 -7.27
C ILE A 51 3.99 -4.05 -7.78
N ASP A 52 3.43 -3.45 -8.81
CA ASP A 52 3.90 -2.22 -9.44
C ASP A 52 2.74 -1.28 -9.78
N ALA A 53 3.02 -0.15 -10.39
CA ALA A 53 2.00 0.82 -10.75
C ALA A 53 2.30 1.50 -12.08
N GLU A 54 1.26 1.86 -12.82
CA GLU A 54 1.38 2.69 -14.01
C GLU A 54 1.62 4.17 -13.67
N GLY A 55 2.38 4.83 -14.54
CA GLY A 55 2.75 6.22 -14.38
C GLY A 55 4.05 6.41 -13.57
N HIS A 56 4.53 7.68 -13.55
CA HIS A 56 5.80 8.01 -12.91
C HIS A 56 5.63 8.81 -11.61
N LYS A 57 4.43 9.34 -11.35
CA LYS A 57 4.19 10.26 -10.23
C LYS A 57 4.01 9.53 -8.90
N ALA A 58 3.36 8.37 -8.93
CA ALA A 58 3.03 7.65 -7.71
C ALA A 58 2.96 6.13 -7.98
N PHE A 59 3.49 5.37 -7.06
CA PHE A 59 3.06 3.98 -6.87
C PHE A 59 1.62 4.00 -6.38
N SER A 60 1.34 4.64 -5.23
CA SER A 60 0.00 4.94 -4.73
C SER A 60 0.03 6.07 -3.69
N ALA A 61 -0.86 7.05 -3.83
CA ALA A 61 -1.01 8.14 -2.88
C ALA A 61 -1.89 7.82 -1.66
N GLY A 62 -2.35 6.59 -1.52
CA GLY A 62 -3.15 6.14 -0.37
C GLY A 62 -4.54 5.62 -0.75
N GLY A 63 -5.43 5.52 0.23
CA GLY A 63 -6.82 5.13 0.03
C GLY A 63 -7.63 6.17 -0.74
N ASP A 64 -8.74 5.75 -1.35
CA ASP A 64 -9.63 6.62 -2.11
C ASP A 64 -10.49 7.50 -1.16
N LEU A 65 -9.87 8.58 -0.66
CA LEU A 65 -10.50 9.51 0.27
C LEU A 65 -11.73 10.23 -0.32
N GLN A 66 -11.79 10.39 -1.64
CA GLN A 66 -12.95 11.01 -2.28
C GLN A 66 -14.20 10.15 -2.06
N PHE A 67 -14.08 8.85 -2.29
CA PHE A 67 -15.19 7.91 -2.05
C PHE A 67 -15.64 7.95 -0.57
N MET A 68 -14.69 7.95 0.37
CA MET A 68 -15.00 8.03 1.80
C MET A 68 -15.71 9.33 2.16
N TYR A 69 -15.26 10.46 1.62
CA TYR A 69 -15.90 11.76 1.84
C TYR A 69 -17.33 11.80 1.27
N GLU A 70 -17.53 11.30 0.06
CA GLU A 70 -18.84 11.30 -0.60
C GLU A 70 -19.91 10.49 0.15
N THR A 71 -19.50 9.40 0.80
CA THR A 71 -20.42 8.58 1.61
C THR A 71 -20.62 9.16 3.00
N ALA A 72 -19.53 9.52 3.69
CA ALA A 72 -19.57 10.03 5.05
C ALA A 72 -20.29 11.38 5.14
N SER A 73 -20.17 12.28 4.15
CA SER A 73 -20.88 13.55 4.10
C SER A 73 -22.41 13.40 4.04
N LYS A 74 -22.91 12.24 3.64
CA LYS A 74 -24.33 11.86 3.63
C LYS A 74 -24.75 11.12 4.92
N GLY A 75 -23.83 10.97 5.87
CA GLY A 75 -24.07 10.22 7.11
C GLY A 75 -23.93 8.71 6.96
N ASP A 76 -23.51 8.21 5.78
CA ASP A 76 -23.27 6.79 5.55
C ASP A 76 -21.80 6.46 5.77
N PHE A 77 -21.50 5.92 6.95
CA PHE A 77 -20.12 5.56 7.36
C PHE A 77 -19.79 4.08 7.09
N GLU A 78 -20.78 3.26 6.76
CA GLU A 78 -20.55 1.81 6.64
C GLU A 78 -19.64 1.43 5.46
N PRO A 79 -19.71 2.10 4.28
CA PRO A 79 -18.78 1.83 3.20
C PRO A 79 -17.30 2.06 3.60
N GLY A 80 -17.02 3.14 4.34
CA GLY A 80 -15.68 3.42 4.85
C GLY A 80 -15.18 2.37 5.84
N ARG A 81 -16.05 1.96 6.80
CA ARG A 81 -15.72 0.91 7.76
C ARG A 81 -15.45 -0.43 7.10
N THR A 82 -16.22 -0.78 6.08
CA THR A 82 -16.05 -2.01 5.32
C THR A 82 -14.75 -1.97 4.53
N PHE A 83 -14.46 -0.85 3.85
CA PHE A 83 -13.20 -0.63 3.18
C PHE A 83 -12.00 -0.86 4.11
N TRP A 84 -11.94 -0.18 5.26
CA TRP A 84 -10.82 -0.32 6.20
C TRP A 84 -10.70 -1.73 6.76
N ARG A 85 -11.80 -2.40 7.09
CA ARG A 85 -11.79 -3.80 7.55
C ARG A 85 -11.13 -4.72 6.53
N ASP A 86 -11.49 -4.60 5.27
CA ASP A 86 -10.97 -5.43 4.20
C ASP A 86 -9.52 -5.05 3.85
N GLU A 87 -9.20 -3.75 3.84
CA GLU A 87 -7.83 -3.27 3.62
C GLU A 87 -6.87 -3.78 4.70
N TYR A 88 -7.25 -3.69 5.98
CA TYR A 88 -6.39 -4.18 7.07
C TYR A 88 -6.24 -5.71 7.06
N ARG A 89 -7.26 -6.43 6.64
CA ARG A 89 -7.16 -7.88 6.42
C ARG A 89 -6.17 -8.18 5.29
N LEU A 90 -6.22 -7.44 4.20
CA LEU A 90 -5.25 -7.56 3.10
C LEU A 90 -3.83 -7.22 3.56
N ASN A 91 -3.64 -6.15 4.33
CA ASN A 91 -2.30 -5.78 4.85
C ASN A 91 -1.71 -6.91 5.71
N ALA A 92 -2.51 -7.50 6.60
CA ALA A 92 -2.10 -8.64 7.42
C ALA A 92 -1.76 -9.87 6.55
N LYS A 93 -2.53 -10.12 5.49
CA LYS A 93 -2.27 -11.20 4.53
C LYS A 93 -0.94 -10.99 3.81
N ILE A 94 -0.64 -9.77 3.35
CA ILE A 94 0.65 -9.43 2.70
C ILE A 94 1.81 -9.66 3.67
N ALA A 95 1.68 -9.21 4.93
CA ALA A 95 2.71 -9.34 5.95
C ALA A 95 3.08 -10.79 6.30
N THR A 96 2.14 -11.72 6.09
CA THR A 96 2.31 -13.15 6.39
C THR A 96 2.27 -14.02 5.13
N TYR A 97 2.43 -13.42 3.96
CA TYR A 97 2.30 -14.16 2.71
C TYR A 97 3.45 -15.18 2.54
N PRO A 98 3.17 -16.44 2.19
CA PRO A 98 4.19 -17.51 2.21
C PRO A 98 5.20 -17.42 1.07
N LYS A 99 4.93 -16.63 0.03
CA LYS A 99 5.83 -16.40 -1.10
C LYS A 99 6.42 -15.00 -1.04
N HIS A 100 7.53 -14.78 -1.74
CA HIS A 100 8.09 -13.43 -1.85
C HIS A 100 7.07 -12.47 -2.45
N TYR A 101 6.82 -11.38 -1.74
CA TYR A 101 5.99 -10.27 -2.19
C TYR A 101 6.88 -9.04 -2.37
N ILE A 102 7.04 -8.62 -3.62
CA ILE A 102 8.00 -7.61 -4.06
C ILE A 102 7.23 -6.37 -4.51
N ALA A 103 7.51 -5.22 -3.94
CA ALA A 103 6.89 -3.96 -4.32
C ALA A 103 7.90 -3.02 -4.99
N LEU A 104 7.54 -2.46 -6.15
CA LEU A 104 8.31 -1.44 -6.84
C LEU A 104 7.68 -0.06 -6.58
N CYS A 105 8.25 0.69 -5.64
CA CYS A 105 7.67 1.92 -5.09
C CYS A 105 8.25 3.17 -5.74
N GLN A 106 7.88 3.48 -6.99
CA GLN A 106 8.25 4.73 -7.64
C GLN A 106 7.36 5.90 -7.19
N GLY A 107 7.89 7.13 -7.17
CA GLY A 107 7.14 8.33 -6.85
C GLY A 107 6.50 8.27 -5.46
N PHE A 108 5.29 8.77 -5.31
CA PHE A 108 4.58 8.76 -4.02
C PHE A 108 4.11 7.36 -3.64
N THR A 109 4.44 6.95 -2.40
CA THR A 109 3.91 5.75 -1.73
C THR A 109 3.46 6.15 -0.33
N MET A 110 2.15 6.32 -0.14
CA MET A 110 1.59 6.96 1.05
C MET A 110 0.38 6.20 1.58
N GLY A 111 0.16 6.19 2.89
CA GLY A 111 -1.03 5.65 3.54
C GLY A 111 -1.40 4.25 3.04
N GLY A 112 -2.58 4.04 2.47
CA GLY A 112 -3.00 2.76 1.87
C GLY A 112 -2.00 2.21 0.83
N GLY A 113 -1.22 3.08 0.14
CA GLY A 113 -0.11 2.67 -0.73
C GLY A 113 1.02 1.98 0.05
N VAL A 114 1.33 2.46 1.26
CA VAL A 114 2.24 1.79 2.20
C VAL A 114 1.65 0.43 2.59
N GLY A 115 0.35 0.38 2.89
CA GLY A 115 -0.34 -0.84 3.29
C GLY A 115 -0.25 -1.97 2.27
N VAL A 116 -0.42 -1.68 0.97
CA VAL A 116 -0.37 -2.70 -0.09
C VAL A 116 1.03 -3.01 -0.59
N SER A 117 2.07 -2.32 -0.10
CA SER A 117 3.45 -2.50 -0.56
C SER A 117 4.42 -2.89 0.54
N LEU A 118 4.51 -2.10 1.62
CA LEU A 118 5.67 -2.15 2.53
C LEU A 118 5.63 -3.29 3.56
N HIS A 119 4.51 -4.01 3.67
CA HIS A 119 4.44 -5.25 4.44
C HIS A 119 5.01 -6.46 3.70
N GLY A 120 5.28 -6.33 2.41
CA GLY A 120 5.90 -7.38 1.61
C GLY A 120 7.34 -7.70 2.04
N SER A 121 7.84 -8.84 1.57
CA SER A 121 9.20 -9.29 1.91
C SER A 121 10.31 -8.44 1.26
N HIS A 122 10.02 -7.77 0.14
CA HIS A 122 10.99 -6.95 -0.60
C HIS A 122 10.35 -5.63 -1.03
N ARG A 123 11.00 -4.53 -0.68
CA ARG A 123 10.61 -3.16 -1.02
C ARG A 123 11.72 -2.54 -1.84
N VAL A 124 11.39 -2.15 -3.05
CA VAL A 124 12.35 -1.52 -3.98
C VAL A 124 12.00 -0.06 -4.10
N VAL A 125 12.92 0.80 -3.73
CA VAL A 125 12.83 2.26 -3.83
C VAL A 125 13.91 2.78 -4.76
N GLY A 126 13.67 3.92 -5.39
CA GLY A 126 14.61 4.59 -6.29
C GLY A 126 14.61 6.10 -6.06
N GLU A 127 15.30 6.83 -6.91
CA GLU A 127 15.52 8.28 -6.79
C GLU A 127 14.22 9.09 -6.77
N SER A 128 13.17 8.58 -7.43
CA SER A 128 11.86 9.23 -7.47
C SER A 128 11.00 8.97 -6.24
N SER A 129 11.35 7.99 -5.42
CA SER A 129 10.51 7.54 -4.29
C SER A 129 10.31 8.63 -3.25
N LYS A 130 9.06 8.76 -2.80
CA LYS A 130 8.60 9.65 -1.72
C LYS A 130 7.62 8.88 -0.85
N ILE A 131 8.11 8.39 0.29
CA ILE A 131 7.34 7.51 1.19
C ILE A 131 6.92 8.28 2.43
N SER A 132 5.66 8.18 2.83
CA SER A 132 5.19 8.77 4.09
C SER A 132 3.92 8.11 4.63
N MET A 133 3.68 8.33 5.93
CA MET A 133 2.41 8.09 6.62
C MET A 133 1.79 9.46 6.92
N PRO A 134 1.00 10.04 5.99
CA PRO A 134 0.56 11.44 6.09
C PRO A 134 -0.76 11.61 6.85
N GLU A 135 -1.28 10.57 7.48
CA GLU A 135 -2.64 10.49 8.04
C GLU A 135 -2.94 11.62 9.03
N CYS A 136 -1.96 12.00 9.87
CA CYS A 136 -2.14 13.08 10.85
C CYS A 136 -2.48 14.44 10.19
N ALA A 137 -2.07 14.65 8.93
CA ALA A 137 -2.39 15.89 8.19
C ALA A 137 -3.87 15.98 7.78
N VAL A 138 -4.59 14.87 7.80
CA VAL A 138 -6.03 14.79 7.47
C VAL A 138 -6.90 14.38 8.66
N GLY A 139 -6.34 14.46 9.88
CA GLY A 139 -7.07 14.17 11.12
C GLY A 139 -7.26 12.68 11.40
N LEU A 140 -6.43 11.81 10.80
CA LEU A 140 -6.42 10.37 11.03
C LEU A 140 -5.12 9.96 11.73
N VAL A 141 -5.06 8.76 12.26
CA VAL A 141 -3.82 8.14 12.76
C VAL A 141 -3.16 7.32 11.66
N PRO A 142 -1.83 7.12 11.68
CA PRO A 142 -1.17 6.14 10.82
C PRO A 142 -1.80 4.75 11.00
N ASP A 143 -2.48 4.29 9.95
CA ASP A 143 -3.21 3.03 9.91
C ASP A 143 -2.50 1.99 9.02
N VAL A 144 -3.21 1.13 8.33
CA VAL A 144 -2.71 0.12 7.38
C VAL A 144 -1.51 -0.70 7.88
N GLY A 145 -1.41 -0.93 9.19
CA GLY A 145 -0.24 -1.56 9.82
C GLY A 145 0.99 -0.65 9.89
N GLY A 146 0.87 0.64 9.58
CA GLY A 146 1.93 1.64 9.66
C GLY A 146 2.53 1.76 11.05
N THR A 147 1.75 1.55 12.11
CA THR A 147 2.24 1.51 13.50
C THR A 147 3.33 0.48 13.71
N LEU A 148 3.26 -0.69 13.04
CA LEU A 148 4.31 -1.70 13.11
C LEU A 148 5.60 -1.24 12.41
N LEU A 149 5.48 -0.62 11.23
CA LEU A 149 6.62 -0.08 10.48
C LEU A 149 7.29 1.05 11.29
N LEU A 150 6.49 1.98 11.80
CA LEU A 150 6.95 3.10 12.62
C LEU A 150 7.64 2.61 13.92
N ALA A 151 7.08 1.61 14.58
CA ALA A 151 7.66 1.05 15.81
C ALA A 151 9.01 0.35 15.59
N ARG A 152 9.29 -0.10 14.36
CA ARG A 152 10.56 -0.75 13.98
C ARG A 152 11.63 0.24 13.53
N ALA A 153 11.26 1.49 13.26
CA ALA A 153 12.22 2.51 12.87
C ALA A 153 13.24 2.80 14.00
N PRO A 154 14.50 3.12 13.68
CA PRO A 154 15.53 3.30 14.68
C PRO A 154 15.26 4.48 15.61
N GLY A 155 15.58 4.31 16.89
CA GLY A 155 15.44 5.34 17.92
C GLY A 155 14.00 5.82 18.05
N ARG A 156 13.77 7.14 17.92
CA ARG A 156 12.45 7.77 17.93
C ARG A 156 12.00 8.28 16.54
N LEU A 157 12.65 7.79 15.49
CA LEU A 157 12.35 8.23 14.13
C LEU A 157 10.89 7.89 13.74
N GLY A 158 10.39 6.72 14.16
CA GLY A 158 9.00 6.34 13.88
C GLY A 158 7.97 7.29 14.47
N GLU A 159 8.17 7.77 15.70
CA GLU A 159 7.28 8.78 16.31
C GLU A 159 7.31 10.09 15.50
N TYR A 160 8.50 10.54 15.11
CA TYR A 160 8.67 11.72 14.26
C TYR A 160 7.92 11.55 12.92
N LEU A 161 8.16 10.46 12.22
CA LEU A 161 7.54 10.16 10.92
C LEU A 161 6.01 10.09 11.01
N GLY A 162 5.49 9.39 12.05
CA GLY A 162 4.06 9.21 12.23
C GLY A 162 3.31 10.50 12.58
N VAL A 163 3.93 11.37 13.40
CA VAL A 163 3.30 12.64 13.84
C VAL A 163 3.41 13.72 12.77
N THR A 164 4.55 13.80 12.08
CA THR A 164 4.81 14.89 11.11
C THR A 164 4.33 14.57 9.71
N GLY A 165 4.14 13.27 9.37
CA GLY A 165 3.89 12.86 8.00
C GLY A 165 5.06 13.16 7.06
N TYR A 166 6.29 13.22 7.59
CA TYR A 166 7.49 13.55 6.81
C TYR A 166 7.63 12.64 5.58
N ARG A 167 7.94 13.26 4.45
CA ARG A 167 8.11 12.55 3.16
C ARG A 167 9.57 12.12 3.01
N MET A 168 9.82 10.87 3.31
CA MET A 168 11.13 10.23 3.14
C MET A 168 11.49 10.11 1.66
N ASN A 169 12.71 10.43 1.30
CA ASN A 169 13.33 9.98 0.05
C ASN A 169 13.78 8.50 0.18
N ALA A 170 14.38 7.93 -0.87
CA ALA A 170 14.81 6.53 -0.85
C ALA A 170 15.82 6.23 0.27
N SER A 171 16.78 7.11 0.51
CA SER A 171 17.80 6.92 1.56
C SER A 171 17.18 6.97 2.95
N ASP A 172 16.28 7.93 3.19
CA ASP A 172 15.56 8.04 4.45
C ASP A 172 14.70 6.80 4.71
N ALA A 173 14.00 6.32 3.66
CA ALA A 173 13.13 5.14 3.76
C ALA A 173 13.93 3.87 4.09
N ILE A 174 15.08 3.68 3.45
CA ILE A 174 16.02 2.57 3.76
C ILE A 174 16.49 2.68 5.21
N LEU A 175 16.91 3.88 5.66
CA LEU A 175 17.34 4.11 7.03
C LEU A 175 16.24 3.83 8.04
N ALA A 176 15.01 4.22 7.74
CA ALA A 176 13.85 4.01 8.61
C ALA A 176 13.33 2.56 8.60
N GLY A 177 13.75 1.73 7.64
CA GLY A 177 13.29 0.35 7.47
C GLY A 177 11.93 0.22 6.77
N PHE A 178 11.57 1.25 6.01
CA PHE A 178 10.34 1.30 5.18
C PHE A 178 10.53 0.68 3.82
#